data_b7af09028b82d66e6e22e5deb3852288
#
_entry.id   b7af09028b82d66e6e22e5deb3852288
#
_cell.length_a   1.000
_cell.length_b   1.000
_cell.length_c   1.000
_cell.angle_alpha   90.00
_cell.angle_beta   90.00
_cell.angle_gamma   90.00
#
_symmetry.space_group_name_H-M   'P 1'
#
loop_
_entity.id
_entity.type
_entity.pdbx_description
1 polymer ?
#
loop_
_entity_poly.entity_id
_entity_poly.type
_entity_poly.pdbx_seq_one_letter_code
_entity_poly.pdbx_strand_id
1 'polypeptide(L)'
;GIIHKQKPYFSVQFHPEHTAGPEDLELLFDIFLNAVKSQEMHGAPVISLRQQLMNRLMYTPSPESLLEKRPRKVLILGSGGLSIGQAGEFDYSGSQAIKAMKEEKIQTVLINPNIATVQTSKGLADKCYFLPLTPNYVEQVIKAERPNGVLLTFGGQTALNCGVELEKSGVFAKYNVKILGTPIKSIIETEDRKMFADRVNEIGEKVAPSEAVYSVEEALNAAKRIGYPVMARAA
;
A
#
# COMPACT_ATOMS: atom_id res chain seq x y z
N GLY A 1 -11.52 -9.83 9.21
CA GLY A 1 -12.92 -10.20 9.34
C GLY A 1 -13.16 -11.23 10.43
N ILE A 2 -14.42 -11.46 10.76
CA ILE A 2 -14.85 -12.46 11.73
C ILE A 2 -15.97 -13.32 11.16
N ILE A 3 -16.05 -14.58 11.62
CA ILE A 3 -17.13 -15.52 11.26
C ILE A 3 -17.74 -16.06 12.54
N HIS A 4 -19.07 -16.09 12.61
CA HIS A 4 -19.77 -16.75 13.70
C HIS A 4 -19.61 -18.27 13.60
N LYS A 5 -19.37 -18.95 14.73
CA LYS A 5 -19.06 -20.39 14.73
C LYS A 5 -20.20 -21.27 14.24
N GLN A 6 -21.44 -20.89 14.50
CA GLN A 6 -22.64 -21.70 14.26
C GLN A 6 -23.67 -21.06 13.35
N LYS A 7 -23.76 -19.72 13.33
CA LYS A 7 -24.74 -18.98 12.53
C LYS A 7 -24.10 -18.48 11.21
N PRO A 8 -24.91 -18.26 10.17
CA PRO A 8 -24.40 -17.80 8.88
C PRO A 8 -24.06 -16.30 8.87
N TYR A 9 -23.30 -15.84 9.85
CA TYR A 9 -22.88 -14.45 9.98
C TYR A 9 -21.37 -14.33 9.81
N PHE A 10 -20.96 -13.40 8.99
CA PHE A 10 -19.57 -12.98 8.87
C PHE A 10 -19.49 -11.47 8.62
N SER A 11 -18.36 -10.90 8.91
CA SER A 11 -18.04 -9.51 8.57
C SER A 11 -16.60 -9.39 8.10
N VAL A 12 -16.35 -8.34 7.34
CA VAL A 12 -15.01 -7.99 6.84
C VAL A 12 -14.65 -6.57 7.27
N GLN A 13 -13.37 -6.28 7.39
CA GLN A 13 -12.84 -4.98 7.79
C GLN A 13 -12.41 -4.12 6.57
N PHE A 14 -12.54 -4.66 5.39
CA PHE A 14 -12.22 -4.02 4.11
C PHE A 14 -13.49 -3.88 3.27
N HIS A 15 -13.39 -3.24 2.11
CA HIS A 15 -14.47 -3.01 1.16
C HIS A 15 -14.42 -4.03 0.02
N PRO A 16 -15.16 -5.17 0.10
CA PRO A 16 -15.15 -6.18 -0.97
C PRO A 16 -15.85 -5.71 -2.25
N GLU A 17 -16.67 -4.66 -2.17
CA GLU A 17 -17.35 -4.00 -3.29
C GLU A 17 -16.48 -3.03 -4.07
N HIS A 18 -15.20 -3.04 -3.86
CA HIS A 18 -14.25 -2.04 -4.33
C HIS A 18 -14.15 -2.00 -5.86
N THR A 19 -15.00 -1.20 -6.51
CA THR A 19 -15.12 -1.08 -7.96
C THR A 19 -13.86 -0.55 -8.68
N ALA A 20 -12.96 0.09 -7.96
CA ALA A 20 -11.70 0.61 -8.47
C ALA A 20 -10.47 -0.18 -7.99
N GLY A 21 -10.64 -1.41 -7.53
CA GLY A 21 -9.61 -2.25 -6.96
C GLY A 21 -9.69 -3.71 -7.41
N PRO A 22 -8.97 -4.60 -6.71
CA PRO A 22 -8.97 -6.02 -7.01
C PRO A 22 -10.35 -6.66 -6.84
N GLU A 23 -10.78 -7.43 -7.82
CA GLU A 23 -12.06 -8.15 -7.82
C GLU A 23 -12.02 -9.48 -7.05
N ASP A 24 -10.83 -9.87 -6.55
CA ASP A 24 -10.58 -11.16 -5.90
C ASP A 24 -11.55 -11.50 -4.76
N LEU A 25 -12.10 -10.48 -4.10
CA LEU A 25 -12.94 -10.65 -2.93
C LEU A 25 -14.44 -10.38 -3.19
N GLU A 26 -14.84 -10.05 -4.41
CA GLU A 26 -16.26 -9.93 -4.80
C GLU A 26 -17.04 -11.24 -4.60
N LEU A 27 -16.34 -12.37 -4.69
CA LEU A 27 -16.90 -13.68 -4.39
C LEU A 27 -17.56 -13.79 -3.00
N LEU A 28 -17.28 -12.86 -2.07
CA LEU A 28 -17.93 -12.82 -0.77
C LEU A 28 -19.42 -12.49 -0.89
N PHE A 29 -19.82 -11.69 -1.88
CA PHE A 29 -21.24 -11.41 -2.17
C PHE A 29 -21.94 -12.66 -2.69
N ASP A 30 -21.29 -13.45 -3.55
CA ASP A 30 -21.84 -14.71 -4.05
C ASP A 30 -22.05 -15.72 -2.91
N ILE A 31 -21.09 -15.82 -2.00
CA ILE A 31 -21.19 -16.68 -0.82
C ILE A 31 -22.36 -16.24 0.05
N PHE A 32 -22.54 -14.94 0.28
CA PHE A 32 -23.66 -14.40 1.02
C PHE A 32 -25.01 -14.70 0.34
N LEU A 33 -25.15 -14.39 -0.95
CA LEU A 33 -26.36 -14.63 -1.71
C LEU A 33 -26.73 -16.11 -1.77
N ASN A 34 -25.74 -16.98 -1.93
CA ASN A 34 -25.95 -18.43 -1.92
C ASN A 34 -26.40 -18.93 -0.53
N ALA A 35 -25.86 -18.37 0.55
CA ALA A 35 -26.30 -18.69 1.90
C ALA A 35 -27.77 -18.26 2.13
N VAL A 36 -28.16 -17.08 1.67
CA VAL A 36 -29.56 -16.61 1.74
C VAL A 36 -30.49 -17.53 0.96
N LYS A 37 -30.19 -17.82 -0.31
CA LYS A 37 -30.99 -18.73 -1.15
C LYS A 37 -31.13 -20.12 -0.55
N SER A 38 -30.03 -20.66 0.01
CA SER A 38 -30.07 -21.99 0.64
C SER A 38 -30.94 -22.00 1.90
N GLN A 39 -30.94 -20.92 2.66
CA GLN A 39 -31.79 -20.77 3.84
C GLN A 39 -33.28 -20.71 3.45
N GLU A 40 -33.63 -20.03 2.39
CA GLU A 40 -34.99 -19.94 1.88
C GLU A 40 -35.50 -21.29 1.37
N MET A 41 -34.68 -22.05 0.64
CA MET A 41 -35.08 -23.29 -0.01
C MET A 41 -35.08 -24.52 0.91
N HIS A 42 -34.14 -24.59 1.85
CA HIS A 42 -33.85 -25.83 2.60
C HIS A 42 -33.79 -25.67 4.12
N GLY A 43 -34.04 -24.49 4.65
CA GLY A 43 -34.02 -24.21 6.09
C GLY A 43 -32.63 -24.25 6.76
N ALA A 44 -31.61 -24.82 6.10
CA ALA A 44 -30.22 -24.77 6.52
C ALA A 44 -29.29 -25.07 5.34
N PRO A 45 -28.13 -24.41 5.22
CA PRO A 45 -27.18 -24.68 4.15
C PRO A 45 -26.54 -26.06 4.33
N VAL A 46 -26.46 -26.83 3.23
CA VAL A 46 -25.82 -28.17 3.19
C VAL A 46 -24.34 -28.10 3.55
N ILE A 47 -23.69 -26.99 3.25
CA ILE A 47 -22.29 -26.73 3.59
C ILE A 47 -22.26 -25.49 4.50
N SER A 48 -21.55 -25.57 5.63
CA SER A 48 -21.44 -24.43 6.53
C SER A 48 -20.80 -23.22 5.81
N LEU A 49 -21.27 -22.01 6.12
CA LEU A 49 -20.71 -20.76 5.58
C LEU A 49 -19.21 -20.69 5.79
N ARG A 50 -18.74 -21.15 6.95
CA ARG A 50 -17.31 -21.23 7.25
C ARG A 50 -16.55 -22.09 6.24
N GLN A 51 -17.09 -23.24 5.89
CA GLN A 51 -16.44 -24.15 4.93
C GLN A 51 -16.43 -23.53 3.52
N GLN A 52 -17.52 -22.86 3.13
CA GLN A 52 -17.58 -22.16 1.84
C GLN A 52 -16.55 -21.06 1.76
N LEU A 53 -16.42 -20.23 2.81
CA LEU A 53 -15.40 -19.18 2.89
C LEU A 53 -13.99 -19.78 2.87
N MET A 54 -13.72 -20.81 3.66
CA MET A 54 -12.42 -21.48 3.67
C MET A 54 -12.04 -22.01 2.28
N ASN A 55 -12.95 -22.68 1.61
CA ASN A 55 -12.67 -23.28 0.30
C ASN A 55 -12.44 -22.22 -0.80
N ARG A 56 -13.15 -21.08 -0.73
CA ARG A 56 -13.07 -20.01 -1.74
C ARG A 56 -11.95 -19.02 -1.47
N LEU A 57 -11.59 -18.78 -0.20
CA LEU A 57 -10.53 -17.87 0.20
C LEU A 57 -9.19 -18.56 0.43
N MET A 58 -9.10 -19.86 0.20
CA MET A 58 -7.84 -20.57 0.35
C MET A 58 -6.85 -20.10 -0.71
N TYR A 59 -5.83 -19.39 -0.26
CA TYR A 59 -4.74 -18.96 -1.12
C TYR A 59 -3.90 -20.17 -1.53
N THR A 60 -3.83 -20.43 -2.82
CA THR A 60 -2.87 -21.36 -3.38
C THR A 60 -1.68 -20.55 -3.88
N PRO A 61 -0.51 -20.63 -3.25
CA PRO A 61 0.66 -19.91 -3.71
C PRO A 61 0.95 -20.25 -5.17
N SER A 62 1.22 -19.22 -5.99
CA SER A 62 1.76 -19.46 -7.32
C SER A 62 3.08 -20.25 -7.18
N PRO A 63 3.30 -21.30 -7.97
CA PRO A 63 4.57 -22.02 -7.96
C PRO A 63 5.74 -21.15 -8.42
N GLU A 64 5.47 -20.05 -9.12
CA GLU A 64 6.47 -19.09 -9.56
C GLU A 64 6.67 -18.02 -8.49
N SER A 65 7.87 -17.98 -7.90
CA SER A 65 8.29 -16.88 -7.08
C SER A 65 8.44 -15.63 -7.96
N LEU A 66 7.68 -14.58 -7.66
CA LEU A 66 7.84 -13.27 -8.30
C LEU A 66 9.21 -12.63 -8.04
N LEU A 67 9.95 -13.16 -7.08
CA LEU A 67 11.30 -12.73 -6.72
C LEU A 67 12.30 -13.77 -7.20
N GLU A 68 13.18 -13.38 -8.12
CA GLU A 68 14.32 -14.22 -8.56
C GLU A 68 15.19 -14.67 -7.38
N LYS A 69 15.28 -13.85 -6.34
CA LYS A 69 16.03 -14.15 -5.13
C LYS A 69 15.38 -13.54 -3.89
N ARG A 70 15.08 -14.37 -2.92
CA ARG A 70 14.54 -13.96 -1.62
C ARG A 70 15.52 -13.02 -0.90
N PRO A 71 15.08 -11.82 -0.43
CA PRO A 71 15.93 -10.92 0.33
C PRO A 71 16.26 -11.52 1.70
N ARG A 72 17.46 -11.28 2.21
CA ARG A 72 17.86 -11.69 3.57
C ARG A 72 17.57 -10.59 4.59
N LYS A 73 17.72 -9.34 4.18
CA LYS A 73 17.55 -8.15 5.01
C LYS A 73 16.81 -7.09 4.23
N VAL A 74 15.80 -6.51 4.84
CA VAL A 74 14.96 -5.47 4.24
C VAL A 74 14.96 -4.24 5.13
N LEU A 75 15.17 -3.07 4.51
CA LEU A 75 15.01 -1.77 5.13
C LEU A 75 13.56 -1.31 4.94
N ILE A 76 12.94 -0.84 6.00
CA ILE A 76 11.59 -0.28 6.00
C ILE A 76 11.69 1.19 6.38
N LEU A 77 11.18 2.07 5.52
CA LEU A 77 11.01 3.47 5.85
C LEU A 77 9.67 3.63 6.56
N GLY A 78 9.72 3.94 7.84
CA GLY A 78 8.54 4.00 8.72
C GLY A 78 7.79 5.32 8.61
N SER A 79 6.74 5.44 9.42
CA SER A 79 5.75 6.52 9.30
C SER A 79 6.24 7.93 9.66
N GLY A 80 7.38 8.05 10.33
CA GLY A 80 7.91 9.35 10.72
C GLY A 80 7.00 10.16 11.65
N GLY A 81 7.14 11.48 11.60
CA GLY A 81 6.31 12.44 12.34
C GLY A 81 5.05 12.81 11.56
N LEU A 82 4.12 11.87 11.40
CA LEU A 82 2.86 12.11 10.71
C LEU A 82 1.88 12.95 11.55
N SER A 83 0.93 13.57 10.85
CA SER A 83 -0.18 14.28 11.49
C SER A 83 -1.07 13.33 12.30
N ILE A 84 -1.69 13.85 13.36
CA ILE A 84 -2.69 13.11 14.13
C ILE A 84 -3.79 12.60 13.16
N GLY A 85 -4.10 11.30 13.25
CA GLY A 85 -5.07 10.64 12.37
C GLY A 85 -4.44 9.82 11.23
N GLN A 86 -3.36 10.30 10.60
CA GLN A 86 -2.61 9.52 9.62
C GLN A 86 -1.65 8.51 10.26
N ALA A 87 -1.13 8.84 11.42
CA ALA A 87 -0.16 8.01 12.14
C ALA A 87 -0.68 6.59 12.40
N GLY A 88 -1.95 6.43 12.77
CA GLY A 88 -2.54 5.13 13.11
C GLY A 88 -2.59 4.16 11.94
N GLU A 89 -2.90 4.63 10.75
CA GLU A 89 -2.97 3.81 9.53
C GLU A 89 -1.59 3.28 9.15
N PHE A 90 -0.60 4.18 9.06
CA PHE A 90 0.76 3.78 8.71
C PHE A 90 1.45 2.99 9.82
N ASP A 91 1.12 3.24 11.09
CA ASP A 91 1.60 2.45 12.21
C ASP A 91 1.17 0.98 12.09
N TYR A 92 -0.10 0.75 11.80
CA TYR A 92 -0.62 -0.60 11.63
C TYR A 92 0.01 -1.30 10.42
N SER A 93 -0.02 -0.68 9.25
CA SER A 93 0.50 -1.27 8.02
C SER A 93 2.00 -1.57 8.12
N GLY A 94 2.79 -0.65 8.65
CA GLY A 94 4.22 -0.85 8.85
C GLY A 94 4.53 -1.93 9.88
N SER A 95 3.78 -1.99 10.97
CA SER A 95 3.92 -3.05 11.98
C SER A 95 3.58 -4.43 11.42
N GLN A 96 2.54 -4.54 10.59
CA GLN A 96 2.18 -5.78 9.92
C GLN A 96 3.23 -6.19 8.87
N ALA A 97 3.82 -5.24 8.15
CA ALA A 97 4.91 -5.52 7.22
C ALA A 97 6.13 -6.10 7.96
N ILE A 98 6.53 -5.50 9.07
CA ILE A 98 7.63 -6.00 9.91
C ILE A 98 7.33 -7.43 10.39
N LYS A 99 6.11 -7.65 10.88
CA LYS A 99 5.66 -8.98 11.33
C LYS A 99 5.70 -10.01 10.20
N ALA A 100 5.17 -9.68 9.03
CA ALA A 100 5.20 -10.56 7.86
C ALA A 100 6.63 -10.91 7.42
N MET A 101 7.54 -9.93 7.38
CA MET A 101 8.95 -10.19 7.10
C MET A 101 9.57 -11.14 8.13
N LYS A 102 9.23 -10.98 9.40
CA LYS A 102 9.74 -11.84 10.48
C LYS A 102 9.21 -13.27 10.38
N GLU A 103 7.92 -13.45 10.04
CA GLU A 103 7.32 -14.77 9.76
C GLU A 103 8.03 -15.46 8.60
N GLU A 104 8.43 -14.69 7.59
CA GLU A 104 9.23 -15.12 6.46
C GLU A 104 10.73 -15.27 6.78
N LYS A 105 11.16 -15.07 8.02
CA LYS A 105 12.58 -15.16 8.47
C LYS A 105 13.50 -14.19 7.72
N ILE A 106 12.99 -13.03 7.36
CA ILE A 106 13.73 -11.93 6.73
C ILE A 106 14.10 -10.93 7.82
N GLN A 107 15.37 -10.57 7.91
CA GLN A 107 15.83 -9.54 8.84
C GLN A 107 15.24 -8.17 8.47
N THR A 108 14.79 -7.44 9.48
CA THR A 108 14.15 -6.14 9.32
C THR A 108 14.97 -5.03 9.98
N VAL A 109 15.19 -3.97 9.22
CA VAL A 109 15.76 -2.71 9.70
C VAL A 109 14.70 -1.63 9.49
N LEU A 110 14.33 -0.93 10.55
CA LEU A 110 13.35 0.15 10.50
C LEU A 110 14.06 1.49 10.71
N ILE A 111 13.74 2.49 9.89
CA ILE A 111 14.02 3.90 10.18
C ILE A 111 12.70 4.59 10.50
N ASN A 112 12.58 5.14 11.69
CA ASN A 112 11.41 5.92 12.10
C ASN A 112 11.83 6.92 13.18
N PRO A 113 11.70 8.24 12.96
CA PRO A 113 12.05 9.24 13.96
C PRO A 113 11.10 9.26 15.17
N ASN A 114 9.92 8.67 15.05
CA ASN A 114 8.94 8.65 16.11
C ASN A 114 9.19 7.50 17.08
N ILE A 115 9.50 7.84 18.34
CA ILE A 115 9.73 6.88 19.42
C ILE A 115 8.43 6.36 20.07
N ALA A 116 7.31 6.99 19.79
CA ALA A 116 6.01 6.71 20.43
C ALA A 116 5.04 5.97 19.48
N THR A 117 5.56 5.11 18.61
CA THR A 117 4.76 4.33 17.67
C THR A 117 4.91 2.85 17.91
N VAL A 118 3.89 2.07 17.54
CA VAL A 118 3.92 0.60 17.62
C VAL A 118 5.05 0.04 16.76
N GLN A 119 5.34 0.65 15.60
CA GLN A 119 6.43 0.21 14.72
C GLN A 119 7.79 0.14 15.41
N THR A 120 8.07 1.09 16.30
CA THR A 120 9.35 1.19 17.03
C THR A 120 9.38 0.41 18.33
N SER A 121 8.31 -0.35 18.64
CA SER A 121 8.25 -1.18 19.85
C SER A 121 9.39 -2.19 19.88
N LYS A 122 9.99 -2.34 21.07
CA LYS A 122 11.12 -3.23 21.29
C LYS A 122 10.80 -4.67 20.86
N GLY A 123 11.64 -5.23 19.99
CA GLY A 123 11.50 -6.60 19.52
C GLY A 123 10.54 -6.78 18.33
N LEU A 124 9.94 -5.71 17.80
CA LEU A 124 9.16 -5.79 16.58
C LEU A 124 10.11 -5.89 15.37
N ALA A 125 10.86 -4.86 15.03
CA ALA A 125 11.95 -4.94 14.06
C ALA A 125 13.23 -5.50 14.71
N ASP A 126 14.09 -6.15 13.92
CA ASP A 126 15.39 -6.65 14.42
C ASP A 126 16.29 -5.49 14.80
N LYS A 127 16.20 -4.38 14.07
CA LYS A 127 16.93 -3.16 14.36
C LYS A 127 16.11 -1.92 14.02
N CYS A 128 16.11 -0.94 14.92
CA CYS A 128 15.42 0.32 14.74
C CYS A 128 16.41 1.50 14.80
N TYR A 129 16.30 2.41 13.84
CA TYR A 129 17.03 3.67 13.80
C TYR A 129 16.06 4.83 14.00
N PHE A 130 16.26 5.59 15.06
CA PHE A 130 15.47 6.80 15.37
C PHE A 130 16.10 8.01 14.67
N LEU A 131 16.00 8.05 13.35
CA LEU A 131 16.61 9.05 12.50
C LEU A 131 15.57 9.69 11.59
N PRO A 132 15.76 10.96 11.20
CA PRO A 132 14.92 11.60 10.20
C PRO A 132 14.91 10.84 8.87
N LEU A 133 13.75 10.81 8.21
CA LEU A 133 13.59 10.22 6.88
C LEU A 133 14.08 11.22 5.81
N THR A 134 15.37 11.41 5.75
CA THR A 134 16.01 12.20 4.70
C THR A 134 17.02 11.35 3.94
N PRO A 135 17.29 11.65 2.66
CA PRO A 135 18.20 10.85 1.83
C PRO A 135 19.56 10.61 2.49
N ASN A 136 20.12 11.64 3.12
CA ASN A 136 21.43 11.54 3.78
C ASN A 136 21.45 10.51 4.91
N TYR A 137 20.47 10.54 5.81
CA TYR A 137 20.41 9.57 6.92
C TYR A 137 20.07 8.17 6.41
N VAL A 138 19.14 8.05 5.46
CA VAL A 138 18.79 6.76 4.88
C VAL A 138 19.97 6.13 4.15
N GLU A 139 20.74 6.90 3.37
CA GLU A 139 21.98 6.41 2.74
C GLU A 139 22.98 5.90 3.78
N GLN A 140 23.18 6.60 4.91
CA GLN A 140 24.06 6.14 5.98
C GLN A 140 23.62 4.80 6.55
N VAL A 141 22.33 4.62 6.76
CA VAL A 141 21.79 3.34 7.24
C VAL A 141 21.94 2.24 6.18
N ILE A 142 21.67 2.52 4.90
CA ILE A 142 21.91 1.59 3.80
C ILE A 142 23.40 1.17 3.75
N LYS A 143 24.30 2.11 3.90
CA LYS A 143 25.75 1.86 3.93
C LYS A 143 26.14 0.96 5.09
N ALA A 144 25.57 1.19 6.29
CA ALA A 144 25.88 0.41 7.50
C ALA A 144 25.24 -0.98 7.49
N GLU A 145 23.97 -1.08 7.08
CA GLU A 145 23.20 -2.31 7.19
C GLU A 145 23.25 -3.21 5.97
N ARG A 146 23.55 -2.65 4.80
CA ARG A 146 23.61 -3.39 3.52
C ARG A 146 22.35 -4.23 3.27
N PRO A 147 21.13 -3.66 3.31
CA PRO A 147 19.93 -4.40 3.03
C PRO A 147 19.90 -4.87 1.56
N ASN A 148 19.21 -5.97 1.31
CA ASN A 148 19.00 -6.45 -0.07
C ASN A 148 17.84 -5.71 -0.74
N GLY A 149 16.90 -5.21 0.05
CA GLY A 149 15.73 -4.49 -0.45
C GLY A 149 15.25 -3.41 0.50
N VAL A 150 14.42 -2.52 -0.03
CA VAL A 150 13.79 -1.43 0.70
C VAL A 150 12.28 -1.40 0.43
N LEU A 151 11.49 -1.15 1.46
CA LEU A 151 10.06 -0.90 1.40
C LEU A 151 9.81 0.58 1.69
N LEU A 152 9.14 1.28 0.75
CA LEU A 152 8.92 2.72 0.79
C LEU A 152 7.49 3.10 1.20
N THR A 153 6.53 2.19 1.04
CA THR A 153 5.09 2.50 1.11
C THR A 153 4.52 2.52 2.54
N PHE A 154 5.32 2.23 3.56
CA PHE A 154 4.88 2.17 4.96
C PHE A 154 5.17 3.44 5.77
N GLY A 155 5.68 4.47 5.15
CA GLY A 155 6.05 5.73 5.80
C GLY A 155 5.34 6.97 5.26
N GLY A 156 4.27 6.78 4.49
CA GLY A 156 3.52 7.88 3.88
C GLY A 156 4.36 8.70 2.89
N GLN A 157 3.89 9.90 2.61
CA GLN A 157 4.48 10.79 1.60
C GLN A 157 5.96 11.09 1.86
N THR A 158 6.34 11.25 3.12
CA THR A 158 7.75 11.52 3.49
C THR A 158 8.68 10.40 3.03
N ALA A 159 8.28 9.15 3.24
CA ALA A 159 9.08 7.99 2.82
C ALA A 159 9.10 7.83 1.30
N LEU A 160 7.98 8.07 0.63
CA LEU A 160 7.89 8.01 -0.84
C LEU A 160 8.79 9.07 -1.48
N ASN A 161 8.72 10.33 -1.04
CA ASN A 161 9.59 11.40 -1.54
C ASN A 161 11.07 11.09 -1.30
N CYS A 162 11.41 10.63 -0.11
CA CYS A 162 12.79 10.22 0.20
C CYS A 162 13.26 9.08 -0.73
N GLY A 163 12.40 8.10 -1.00
CA GLY A 163 12.69 7.01 -1.94
C GLY A 163 12.94 7.50 -3.36
N VAL A 164 12.14 8.44 -3.85
CA VAL A 164 12.31 9.05 -5.19
C VAL A 164 13.64 9.81 -5.28
N GLU A 165 14.01 10.56 -4.25
CA GLU A 165 15.29 11.27 -4.21
C GLU A 165 16.48 10.32 -4.17
N LEU A 166 16.40 9.24 -3.39
CA LEU A 166 17.44 8.21 -3.31
C LEU A 166 17.63 7.47 -4.64
N GLU A 167 16.56 7.21 -5.36
CA GLU A 167 16.63 6.62 -6.70
C GLU A 167 17.29 7.59 -7.70
N LYS A 168 16.82 8.83 -7.74
CA LYS A 168 17.39 9.87 -8.62
C LYS A 168 18.89 10.10 -8.37
N SER A 169 19.33 10.00 -7.12
CA SER A 169 20.76 10.13 -6.76
C SER A 169 21.57 8.84 -6.96
N GLY A 170 20.93 7.75 -7.41
CA GLY A 170 21.58 6.48 -7.70
C GLY A 170 22.03 5.69 -6.46
N VAL A 171 21.54 6.03 -5.27
CA VAL A 171 21.92 5.35 -4.02
C VAL A 171 21.54 3.87 -4.03
N PHE A 172 20.34 3.54 -4.48
CA PHE A 172 19.91 2.14 -4.53
C PHE A 172 20.77 1.30 -5.46
N ALA A 173 21.12 1.80 -6.64
CA ALA A 173 22.03 1.14 -7.56
C ALA A 173 23.44 1.02 -6.97
N LYS A 174 23.98 2.08 -6.36
CA LYS A 174 25.30 2.13 -5.72
C LYS A 174 25.51 1.03 -4.66
N TYR A 175 24.46 0.74 -3.89
CA TYR A 175 24.52 -0.25 -2.81
C TYR A 175 23.84 -1.58 -3.16
N ASN A 176 23.37 -1.75 -4.39
CA ASN A 176 22.62 -2.92 -4.88
C ASN A 176 21.41 -3.25 -4.02
N VAL A 177 20.59 -2.22 -3.71
CA VAL A 177 19.35 -2.34 -2.96
C VAL A 177 18.20 -2.37 -3.93
N LYS A 178 17.35 -3.39 -3.87
CA LYS A 178 16.13 -3.49 -4.69
C LYS A 178 14.96 -2.80 -4.00
N ILE A 179 14.19 -2.01 -4.75
CA ILE A 179 12.90 -1.51 -4.27
C ILE A 179 11.91 -2.66 -4.33
N LEU A 180 11.30 -2.99 -3.19
CA LEU A 180 10.34 -4.07 -3.03
C LEU A 180 8.92 -3.50 -2.93
N GLY A 181 7.95 -4.24 -3.44
CA GLY A 181 6.56 -3.80 -3.52
C GLY A 181 6.34 -2.85 -4.69
N THR A 182 5.79 -1.66 -4.44
CA THR A 182 5.46 -0.70 -5.50
C THR A 182 6.72 -0.17 -6.21
N PRO A 183 6.84 -0.35 -7.54
CA PRO A 183 7.99 0.17 -8.30
C PRO A 183 8.08 1.69 -8.21
N ILE A 184 9.29 2.23 -8.18
CA ILE A 184 9.51 3.69 -8.06
C ILE A 184 8.87 4.47 -9.22
N LYS A 185 8.85 3.89 -10.41
CA LYS A 185 8.20 4.47 -11.57
C LYS A 185 6.70 4.68 -11.32
N SER A 186 6.03 3.67 -10.76
CA SER A 186 4.61 3.75 -10.42
C SER A 186 4.36 4.80 -9.33
N ILE A 187 5.27 4.91 -8.34
CA ILE A 187 5.19 5.96 -7.32
C ILE A 187 5.23 7.34 -7.97
N ILE A 188 6.20 7.59 -8.87
CA ILE A 188 6.35 8.87 -9.57
C ILE A 188 5.11 9.17 -10.42
N GLU A 189 4.63 8.18 -11.18
CA GLU A 189 3.49 8.34 -12.09
C GLU A 189 2.17 8.60 -11.34
N THR A 190 2.00 8.04 -10.16
CA THR A 190 0.79 8.24 -9.34
C THR A 190 0.82 9.52 -8.52
N GLU A 191 2.00 10.04 -8.20
CA GLU A 191 2.17 11.30 -7.47
C GLU A 191 1.99 12.53 -8.37
N ASP A 192 2.43 12.45 -9.62
CA ASP A 192 2.25 13.52 -10.62
C ASP A 192 0.85 13.39 -11.25
N ARG A 193 0.00 14.40 -11.03
CA ARG A 193 -1.38 14.37 -11.49
C ARG A 193 -1.53 14.33 -13.01
N LYS A 194 -0.63 14.99 -13.73
CA LYS A 194 -0.66 14.97 -15.19
C LYS A 194 -0.27 13.59 -15.70
N MET A 195 0.83 13.05 -15.20
CA MET A 195 1.27 11.70 -15.55
C MET A 195 0.22 10.65 -15.18
N PHE A 196 -0.41 10.78 -14.02
CA PHE A 196 -1.49 9.89 -13.61
C PHE A 196 -2.69 9.96 -14.57
N ALA A 197 -3.14 11.17 -14.94
CA ALA A 197 -4.22 11.35 -15.89
C ALA A 197 -3.88 10.75 -17.27
N ASP A 198 -2.65 10.94 -17.74
CA ASP A 198 -2.18 10.37 -19.00
C ASP A 198 -2.20 8.83 -18.96
N ARG A 199 -1.75 8.22 -17.84
CA ARG A 199 -1.79 6.77 -17.66
C ARG A 199 -3.22 6.21 -17.60
N VAL A 200 -4.12 6.90 -16.90
CA VAL A 200 -5.54 6.50 -16.84
C VAL A 200 -6.17 6.56 -18.23
N ASN A 201 -5.88 7.59 -19.02
CA ASN A 201 -6.35 7.69 -20.40
C ASN A 201 -5.78 6.57 -21.31
N GLU A 202 -4.50 6.19 -21.13
CA GLU A 202 -3.86 5.10 -21.91
C GLU A 202 -4.57 3.76 -21.76
N ILE A 203 -5.15 3.47 -20.58
CA ILE A 203 -5.93 2.24 -20.36
C ILE A 203 -7.39 2.35 -20.78
N GLY A 204 -7.79 3.48 -21.37
CA GLY A 204 -9.15 3.71 -21.87
C GLY A 204 -10.13 4.23 -20.81
N GLU A 205 -9.66 4.48 -19.60
CA GLU A 205 -10.44 5.09 -18.52
C GLU A 205 -10.40 6.62 -18.60
N LYS A 206 -11.27 7.28 -17.82
CA LYS A 206 -11.40 8.74 -17.85
C LYS A 206 -11.15 9.34 -16.49
N VAL A 207 -10.43 10.46 -16.48
CA VAL A 207 -10.35 11.38 -15.34
C VAL A 207 -11.23 12.60 -15.60
N ALA A 208 -11.56 13.33 -14.54
CA ALA A 208 -12.26 14.61 -14.70
C ALA A 208 -11.40 15.55 -15.58
N PRO A 209 -12.01 16.30 -16.53
CA PRO A 209 -11.29 17.27 -17.34
C PRO A 209 -10.49 18.20 -16.45
N SER A 210 -9.19 18.26 -16.65
CA SER A 210 -8.27 19.07 -15.80
C SER A 210 -7.11 19.59 -16.62
N GLU A 211 -6.58 20.73 -16.21
CA GLU A 211 -5.38 21.32 -16.80
C GLU A 211 -4.45 21.82 -15.70
N ALA A 212 -3.15 21.55 -15.85
CA ALA A 212 -2.13 22.17 -15.01
C ALA A 212 -1.85 23.58 -15.52
N VAL A 213 -1.89 24.58 -14.65
CA VAL A 213 -1.72 25.98 -14.96
C VAL A 213 -0.73 26.64 -14.00
N TYR A 214 0.07 27.58 -14.51
CA TYR A 214 1.14 28.21 -13.75
C TYR A 214 0.99 29.74 -13.66
N SER A 215 -0.09 30.30 -14.26
CA SER A 215 -0.42 31.69 -14.19
C SER A 215 -1.93 31.90 -14.09
N VAL A 216 -2.33 33.09 -13.63
CA VAL A 216 -3.76 33.48 -13.54
C VAL A 216 -4.40 33.53 -14.95
N GLU A 217 -3.68 33.96 -15.95
CA GLU A 217 -4.17 33.99 -17.32
C GLU A 217 -4.43 32.59 -17.87
N GLU A 218 -3.49 31.68 -17.67
CA GLU A 218 -3.67 30.25 -18.03
C GLU A 218 -4.85 29.64 -17.30
N ALA A 219 -5.02 29.93 -16.00
CA ALA A 219 -6.14 29.44 -15.20
C ALA A 219 -7.50 29.91 -15.76
N LEU A 220 -7.61 31.16 -16.12
CA LEU A 220 -8.83 31.72 -16.71
C LEU A 220 -9.15 31.07 -18.08
N ASN A 221 -8.12 30.85 -18.89
CA ASN A 221 -8.28 30.20 -20.19
C ASN A 221 -8.64 28.73 -20.05
N ALA A 222 -8.03 28.01 -19.13
CA ALA A 222 -8.36 26.64 -18.80
C ALA A 222 -9.80 26.51 -18.28
N ALA A 223 -10.21 27.38 -17.36
CA ALA A 223 -11.58 27.39 -16.83
C ALA A 223 -12.64 27.64 -17.92
N LYS A 224 -12.34 28.49 -18.91
CA LYS A 224 -13.23 28.70 -20.06
C LYS A 224 -13.34 27.45 -20.96
N ARG A 225 -12.24 26.73 -21.14
CA ARG A 225 -12.24 25.49 -21.92
C ARG A 225 -12.97 24.34 -21.22
N ILE A 226 -12.72 24.17 -19.93
CA ILE A 226 -13.31 23.10 -19.10
C ILE A 226 -14.81 23.36 -18.87
N GLY A 227 -15.19 24.63 -18.70
CA GLY A 227 -16.55 25.05 -18.34
C GLY A 227 -16.74 25.20 -16.83
N TYR A 228 -17.54 26.19 -16.44
CA TYR A 228 -17.86 26.44 -15.02
C TYR A 228 -19.01 25.54 -14.53
N PRO A 229 -19.01 25.13 -13.22
CA PRO A 229 -18.03 25.46 -12.18
C PRO A 229 -16.74 24.63 -12.29
N VAL A 230 -15.62 25.22 -11.89
CA VAL A 230 -14.30 24.55 -11.84
C VAL A 230 -13.75 24.54 -10.42
N MET A 231 -12.98 23.51 -10.09
CA MET A 231 -12.23 23.42 -8.85
C MET A 231 -10.77 23.77 -9.10
N ALA A 232 -10.21 24.70 -8.34
CA ALA A 232 -8.80 25.00 -8.34
C ALA A 232 -8.12 24.39 -7.11
N ARG A 233 -6.96 23.76 -7.32
CA ARG A 233 -6.16 23.16 -6.26
C ARG A 233 -4.68 23.41 -6.52
N ALA A 234 -3.93 23.77 -5.48
CA ALA A 234 -2.48 23.81 -5.55
C ALA A 234 -1.89 22.41 -5.87
N ALA A 235 -0.82 22.39 -6.65
CA ALA A 235 -0.10 21.18 -7.01
C ALA A 235 0.65 20.61 -5.81
#